data_d42c5dcadf881c45965053eb1e590ada
#
_entry.id   d42c5dcadf881c45965053eb1e590ada
#
_cell.length_a   1.000
_cell.length_b   1.000
_cell.length_c   1.000
_cell.angle_alpha   90.00
_cell.angle_beta   90.00
_cell.angle_gamma   90.00
#
_symmetry.space_group_name_H-M   'P 1'
#
loop_
_entity.id
_entity.type
_entity.pdbx_description
1 polymer ?
#
loop_
_entity_poly.entity_id
_entity_poly.type
_entity_poly.pdbx_seq_one_letter_code
_entity_poly.pdbx_strand_id
1 'polypeptide(L)'
;MSSSVHSEPVPAEPATPAGEGTVETEGKIGAEAQAEDAVEAQARGQAEARAATPVPGMARPGQPVTDDSSALLDALPPEIAARMRGLEGVEDVIEVVMDLGRRPEARFGGGGEEVLLDREIGPDDLQYVVDHVGSFGDDNRAGIERTLHRISAIRNRNGKIVGLTCRVGRAVFGTIDIVDDLVESNQSI
;
A
#
# COMPACT_ATOMS: atom_id res chain seq x y z
N MET A 1 -55.02 -17.58 -23.78
CA MET A 1 -54.88 -17.70 -25.25
C MET A 1 -53.40 -17.61 -25.53
N SER A 2 -52.87 -18.74 -25.71
CA SER A 2 -52.09 -19.37 -26.79
C SER A 2 -50.68 -18.79 -26.89
N SER A 3 -49.68 -19.48 -26.42
CA SER A 3 -48.93 -20.60 -27.01
C SER A 3 -48.15 -20.17 -28.26
N SER A 4 -46.82 -20.23 -28.21
CA SER A 4 -46.07 -21.14 -29.10
C SER A 4 -44.59 -21.15 -28.74
N VAL A 5 -44.16 -22.33 -28.45
CA VAL A 5 -42.85 -22.90 -28.38
C VAL A 5 -42.29 -23.05 -29.80
N HIS A 6 -40.99 -22.79 -30.00
CA HIS A 6 -40.25 -23.41 -31.11
C HIS A 6 -38.86 -23.82 -30.67
N SER A 7 -38.66 -25.11 -30.77
CA SER A 7 -37.47 -25.91 -30.51
C SER A 7 -36.53 -25.91 -31.73
N GLU A 8 -35.23 -25.95 -31.47
CA GLU A 8 -34.09 -26.65 -32.09
C GLU A 8 -33.99 -26.83 -33.63
N PRO A 9 -32.81 -27.10 -34.23
CA PRO A 9 -31.90 -28.20 -33.88
C PRO A 9 -30.38 -27.96 -33.98
N VAL A 10 -29.62 -28.84 -33.32
CA VAL A 10 -28.20 -29.16 -33.51
C VAL A 10 -28.00 -29.95 -34.82
N PRO A 11 -26.88 -29.82 -35.53
CA PRO A 11 -26.19 -31.01 -36.02
C PRO A 11 -24.64 -30.98 -35.90
N ALA A 12 -24.11 -32.08 -35.31
CA ALA A 12 -23.23 -33.07 -35.93
C ALA A 12 -21.81 -32.67 -36.35
N GLU A 13 -20.85 -33.31 -35.68
CA GLU A 13 -19.49 -33.60 -36.16
C GLU A 13 -19.49 -34.39 -37.48
N PRO A 14 -18.38 -34.32 -38.24
CA PRO A 14 -17.66 -35.55 -38.48
C PRO A 14 -16.12 -35.52 -38.58
N ALA A 15 -15.51 -36.59 -38.01
CA ALA A 15 -14.48 -37.45 -38.58
C ALA A 15 -13.07 -36.92 -38.95
N THR A 16 -12.12 -37.52 -38.24
CA THR A 16 -10.70 -37.74 -38.56
C THR A 16 -10.50 -38.49 -39.88
N PRO A 17 -9.36 -38.32 -40.54
CA PRO A 17 -8.60 -39.51 -40.93
C PRO A 17 -7.12 -39.50 -40.53
N ALA A 18 -6.64 -40.68 -40.28
CA ALA A 18 -5.28 -41.09 -40.04
C ALA A 18 -4.38 -40.90 -41.27
N GLY A 19 -3.11 -40.64 -41.05
CA GLY A 19 -2.05 -40.68 -42.04
C GLY A 19 -0.71 -40.87 -41.37
N GLU A 20 -0.19 -42.08 -41.49
CA GLU A 20 1.14 -42.50 -41.05
C GLU A 20 2.23 -41.84 -41.88
N GLY A 21 3.36 -41.55 -41.24
CA GLY A 21 4.58 -41.09 -41.91
C GLY A 21 5.73 -41.03 -40.92
N THR A 22 6.40 -42.16 -40.74
CA THR A 22 7.76 -42.27 -40.14
C THR A 22 8.74 -41.43 -40.94
N VAL A 23 9.70 -40.78 -40.25
CA VAL A 23 11.16 -40.80 -40.46
C VAL A 23 11.89 -39.67 -39.70
N GLU A 24 13.01 -40.08 -39.08
CA GLU A 24 14.22 -39.36 -38.66
C GLU A 24 14.27 -38.69 -37.29
N THR A 25 14.74 -39.48 -36.37
CA THR A 25 15.52 -39.12 -35.19
C THR A 25 16.95 -38.81 -35.59
N GLU A 26 17.35 -37.54 -35.60
CA GLU A 26 18.72 -37.07 -35.37
C GLU A 26 18.69 -35.52 -35.34
N GLY A 27 18.93 -34.94 -34.14
CA GLY A 27 19.04 -33.47 -33.99
C GLY A 27 18.54 -32.90 -32.65
N LYS A 28 18.19 -33.73 -31.69
CA LYS A 28 17.47 -33.26 -30.49
C LYS A 28 18.29 -33.16 -29.21
N ILE A 29 19.61 -33.36 -29.24
CA ILE A 29 20.46 -33.37 -28.03
C ILE A 29 21.12 -31.96 -27.78
N GLY A 30 21.20 -31.13 -28.79
CA GLY A 30 21.83 -29.79 -28.64
C GLY A 30 20.91 -28.64 -28.24
N ALA A 31 19.58 -28.82 -28.41
CA ALA A 31 18.62 -27.77 -28.13
C ALA A 31 18.09 -27.77 -26.70
N GLU A 32 18.09 -28.92 -26.03
CA GLU A 32 17.60 -29.03 -24.65
C GLU A 32 18.59 -28.46 -23.63
N ALA A 33 19.91 -28.65 -23.84
CA ALA A 33 20.93 -28.06 -22.96
C ALA A 33 21.00 -26.54 -23.01
N GLN A 34 20.72 -25.92 -24.18
CA GLN A 34 20.66 -24.47 -24.32
C GLN A 34 19.36 -23.86 -23.77
N ALA A 35 18.29 -24.62 -23.72
CA ALA A 35 17.00 -24.18 -23.15
C ALA A 35 17.03 -24.19 -21.63
N GLU A 36 17.70 -25.15 -21.00
CA GLU A 36 17.85 -25.22 -19.53
C GLU A 36 18.73 -24.09 -19.01
N ASP A 37 19.85 -23.77 -19.66
CA ASP A 37 20.71 -22.64 -19.30
C ASP A 37 19.98 -21.27 -19.45
N ALA A 38 19.15 -21.12 -20.46
CA ALA A 38 18.37 -19.90 -20.67
C ALA A 38 17.26 -19.72 -19.63
N VAL A 39 16.63 -20.80 -19.19
CA VAL A 39 15.59 -20.78 -18.14
C VAL A 39 16.21 -20.49 -16.77
N GLU A 40 17.40 -21.04 -16.49
CA GLU A 40 18.10 -20.78 -15.23
C GLU A 40 18.65 -19.36 -15.16
N ALA A 41 19.15 -18.82 -16.27
CA ALA A 41 19.56 -17.40 -16.36
C ALA A 41 18.39 -16.43 -16.23
N GLN A 42 17.22 -16.76 -16.80
CA GLN A 42 16.01 -15.95 -16.61
C GLN A 42 15.45 -16.05 -15.20
N ALA A 43 15.53 -17.22 -14.56
CA ALA A 43 15.10 -17.39 -13.17
C ALA A 43 16.00 -16.61 -12.20
N ARG A 44 17.31 -16.58 -12.43
CA ARG A 44 18.26 -15.76 -11.64
C ARG A 44 18.02 -14.27 -11.85
N GLY A 45 17.84 -13.81 -13.08
CA GLY A 45 17.51 -12.41 -13.38
C GLY A 45 16.19 -11.95 -12.77
N GLN A 46 15.18 -12.83 -12.70
CA GLN A 46 13.90 -12.53 -12.05
C GLN A 46 13.98 -12.58 -10.51
N ALA A 47 14.87 -13.41 -9.95
CA ALA A 47 15.12 -13.44 -8.50
C ALA A 47 15.87 -12.19 -8.03
N GLU A 48 16.86 -11.70 -8.79
CA GLU A 48 17.55 -10.44 -8.51
C GLU A 48 16.64 -9.22 -8.73
N ALA A 49 15.80 -9.23 -9.76
CA ALA A 49 14.79 -8.17 -9.97
C ALA A 49 13.71 -8.16 -8.88
N ARG A 50 13.37 -9.33 -8.31
CA ARG A 50 12.42 -9.43 -7.19
C ARG A 50 13.00 -8.94 -5.86
N ALA A 51 14.32 -9.07 -5.67
CA ALA A 51 15.02 -8.53 -4.50
C ALA A 51 15.15 -7.00 -4.53
N ALA A 52 14.91 -6.36 -5.68
CA ALA A 52 15.07 -4.92 -5.88
C ALA A 52 13.74 -4.14 -5.89
N THR A 53 12.58 -4.79 -5.72
CA THR A 53 11.30 -4.06 -5.57
C THR A 53 11.23 -3.48 -4.17
N PRO A 54 11.27 -2.14 -3.98
CA PRO A 54 11.11 -1.54 -2.67
C PRO A 54 9.71 -1.85 -2.15
N VAL A 55 9.63 -2.47 -0.99
CA VAL A 55 8.35 -2.60 -0.27
C VAL A 55 7.91 -1.18 0.06
N PRO A 56 6.70 -0.72 -0.35
CA PRO A 56 6.20 0.59 -0.01
C PRO A 56 6.21 0.76 1.51
N GLY A 57 6.91 1.78 2.01
CA GLY A 57 7.02 2.08 3.44
C GLY A 57 8.29 1.60 4.14
N MET A 58 9.20 0.87 3.48
CA MET A 58 10.52 0.59 4.04
C MET A 58 11.55 1.61 3.53
N ALA A 59 12.14 2.37 4.45
CA ALA A 59 13.28 3.23 4.16
C ALA A 59 14.45 2.40 3.63
N ARG A 60 15.10 2.86 2.56
CA ARG A 60 16.32 2.20 2.03
C ARG A 60 17.43 2.32 3.07
N PRO A 61 18.27 1.27 3.28
CA PRO A 61 19.41 1.36 4.17
C PRO A 61 20.30 2.57 3.79
N GLY A 62 20.53 3.46 4.78
CA GLY A 62 21.38 4.65 4.61
C GLY A 62 20.65 5.95 4.22
N GLN A 63 19.31 5.95 4.06
CA GLN A 63 18.58 7.21 3.96
C GLN A 63 18.04 7.63 5.34
N PRO A 64 18.26 8.89 5.77
CA PRO A 64 17.71 9.34 7.03
C PRO A 64 16.18 9.29 6.95
N VAL A 65 15.57 8.65 7.93
CA VAL A 65 14.13 8.75 8.18
C VAL A 65 13.89 10.16 8.68
N THR A 66 13.21 10.97 7.89
CA THR A 66 12.88 12.33 8.30
C THR A 66 11.69 12.30 9.24
N ASP A 67 11.89 12.83 10.43
CA ASP A 67 10.85 13.17 11.42
C ASP A 67 10.11 14.45 10.99
N ASP A 68 9.97 14.62 9.68
CA ASP A 68 9.51 15.85 9.08
C ASP A 68 7.99 15.89 9.03
N SER A 69 7.39 16.60 9.98
CA SER A 69 5.95 16.88 10.00
C SER A 69 5.47 17.60 8.74
N SER A 70 6.38 18.21 7.94
CA SER A 70 6.02 18.91 6.71
C SER A 70 5.37 17.97 5.70
N ALA A 71 5.85 16.74 5.55
CA ALA A 71 5.28 15.75 4.64
C ALA A 71 3.84 15.40 5.00
N LEU A 72 3.52 15.32 6.31
CA LEU A 72 2.14 15.11 6.75
C LEU A 72 1.29 16.33 6.43
N LEU A 73 1.80 17.54 6.71
CA LEU A 73 1.07 18.78 6.44
C LEU A 73 0.77 18.97 4.96
N ASP A 74 1.68 18.55 4.09
CA ASP A 74 1.49 18.62 2.63
C ASP A 74 0.44 17.62 2.11
N ALA A 75 0.20 16.53 2.86
CA ALA A 75 -0.86 15.57 2.56
C ALA A 75 -2.23 15.99 3.11
N LEU A 76 -2.32 17.02 3.98
CA LEU A 76 -3.57 17.53 4.53
C LEU A 76 -4.18 18.63 3.63
N PRO A 77 -5.51 18.82 3.64
CA PRO A 77 -6.15 19.94 2.99
C PRO A 77 -5.49 21.27 3.39
N PRO A 78 -5.30 22.21 2.43
CA PRO A 78 -4.52 23.42 2.66
C PRO A 78 -4.94 24.26 3.88
N GLU A 79 -6.25 24.33 4.16
CA GLU A 79 -6.79 25.07 5.31
C GLU A 79 -6.38 24.39 6.64
N ILE A 80 -6.46 23.07 6.70
CA ILE A 80 -6.04 22.28 7.87
C ILE A 80 -4.54 22.41 8.06
N ALA A 81 -3.76 22.24 6.99
CA ALA A 81 -2.31 22.40 7.02
C ALA A 81 -1.88 23.79 7.48
N ALA A 82 -2.55 24.84 7.01
CA ALA A 82 -2.27 26.21 7.42
C ALA A 82 -2.57 26.42 8.92
N ARG A 83 -3.71 25.89 9.40
CA ARG A 83 -4.06 25.96 10.82
C ARG A 83 -3.07 25.19 11.69
N MET A 84 -2.67 23.99 11.25
CA MET A 84 -1.66 23.18 11.94
C MET A 84 -0.31 23.89 12.07
N ARG A 85 0.16 24.57 11.01
CA ARG A 85 1.42 25.34 11.05
C ARG A 85 1.39 26.49 12.04
N GLY A 86 0.22 27.05 12.32
CA GLY A 86 0.02 28.13 13.30
C GLY A 86 -0.39 27.64 14.69
N LEU A 87 -0.42 26.34 14.92
CA LEU A 87 -0.85 25.75 16.18
C LEU A 87 0.29 25.83 17.22
N GLU A 88 -0.01 26.30 18.41
CA GLU A 88 0.92 26.27 19.53
C GLU A 88 1.08 24.80 20.00
N GLY A 89 2.32 24.33 20.14
CA GLY A 89 2.60 22.94 20.50
C GLY A 89 2.36 21.93 19.37
N VAL A 90 2.48 22.35 18.10
CA VAL A 90 2.33 21.44 16.94
C VAL A 90 3.30 20.26 17.01
N GLU A 91 4.44 20.41 17.66
CA GLU A 91 5.42 19.36 17.92
C GLU A 91 4.90 18.24 18.84
N ASP A 92 3.90 18.50 19.65
CA ASP A 92 3.27 17.55 20.56
C ASP A 92 2.03 16.86 19.94
N VAL A 93 1.63 17.26 18.74
CA VAL A 93 0.51 16.62 18.04
C VAL A 93 0.85 15.19 17.68
N ILE A 94 0.00 14.24 18.07
CA ILE A 94 0.15 12.81 17.79
C ILE A 94 -0.74 12.34 16.64
N GLU A 95 -1.89 12.99 16.44
CA GLU A 95 -2.78 12.63 15.32
C GLU A 95 -3.72 13.78 14.95
N VAL A 96 -4.13 13.78 13.68
CA VAL A 96 -5.21 14.65 13.15
C VAL A 96 -6.36 13.75 12.75
N VAL A 97 -7.56 14.05 13.26
CA VAL A 97 -8.79 13.30 13.00
C VAL A 97 -9.70 14.09 12.07
N MET A 98 -10.16 13.44 11.01
CA MET A 98 -11.01 14.03 9.98
C MET A 98 -12.18 13.08 9.69
N ASP A 99 -13.32 13.31 10.31
CA ASP A 99 -14.54 12.52 10.10
C ASP A 99 -15.56 13.32 9.29
N LEU A 100 -16.21 12.68 8.33
CA LEU A 100 -17.22 13.28 7.48
C LEU A 100 -18.38 13.83 8.32
N GLY A 101 -18.69 15.12 8.15
CA GLY A 101 -19.74 15.81 8.89
C GLY A 101 -19.34 16.20 10.32
N ARG A 102 -18.04 16.15 10.66
CA ARG A 102 -17.49 16.63 11.93
C ARG A 102 -16.39 17.65 11.69
N ARG A 103 -16.11 18.51 12.68
CA ARG A 103 -14.99 19.41 12.62
C ARG A 103 -13.68 18.64 12.80
N PRO A 104 -12.61 18.98 12.05
CA PRO A 104 -11.32 18.33 12.20
C PRO A 104 -10.65 18.71 13.52
N GLU A 105 -9.97 17.75 14.12
CA GLU A 105 -9.35 17.88 15.43
C GLU A 105 -7.87 17.47 15.39
N ALA A 106 -6.99 18.21 16.06
CA ALA A 106 -5.64 17.76 16.40
C ALA A 106 -5.64 17.22 17.83
N ARG A 107 -4.97 16.08 18.04
CA ARG A 107 -4.79 15.47 19.37
C ARG A 107 -3.34 15.47 19.79
N PHE A 108 -3.10 15.72 21.06
CA PHE A 108 -1.77 15.92 21.64
C PHE A 108 -1.33 14.75 22.53
N GLY A 109 -0.02 14.48 22.57
CA GLY A 109 0.56 13.39 23.35
C GLY A 109 0.38 13.54 24.87
N GLY A 110 0.31 14.76 25.37
CA GLY A 110 0.03 15.08 26.77
C GLY A 110 -1.45 15.01 27.16
N GLY A 111 -2.32 14.65 26.21
CA GLY A 111 -3.77 14.72 26.34
C GLY A 111 -4.30 16.08 25.88
N GLY A 112 -5.58 16.10 25.52
CA GLY A 112 -6.24 17.28 24.96
C GLY A 112 -6.40 17.18 23.44
N GLU A 113 -7.33 17.98 22.97
CA GLU A 113 -7.67 18.10 21.56
C GLU A 113 -7.97 19.57 21.22
N GLU A 114 -7.65 19.96 19.99
CA GLU A 114 -7.97 21.28 19.46
C GLU A 114 -8.68 21.17 18.12
N VAL A 115 -9.80 21.86 18.00
CA VAL A 115 -10.56 21.97 16.75
C VAL A 115 -9.79 22.84 15.77
N LEU A 116 -9.47 22.29 14.61
CA LEU A 116 -8.65 22.98 13.61
C LEU A 116 -9.46 23.96 12.75
N LEU A 117 -10.71 23.62 12.41
CA LEU A 117 -11.60 24.45 11.60
C LEU A 117 -13.00 24.51 12.21
N ASP A 118 -13.69 25.63 12.06
CA ASP A 118 -15.08 25.77 12.49
C ASP A 118 -16.10 25.13 11.52
N ARG A 119 -15.65 24.72 10.32
CA ARG A 119 -16.47 23.98 9.38
C ARG A 119 -16.30 22.46 9.52
N GLU A 120 -17.30 21.73 9.09
CA GLU A 120 -17.27 20.28 9.02
C GLU A 120 -16.43 19.78 7.83
N ILE A 121 -15.88 18.59 7.96
CA ILE A 121 -15.17 17.88 6.90
C ILE A 121 -16.17 17.39 5.85
N GLY A 122 -15.89 17.76 4.61
CA GLY A 122 -16.61 17.31 3.43
C GLY A 122 -15.95 16.10 2.75
N PRO A 123 -16.63 15.49 1.77
CA PRO A 123 -16.07 14.40 0.98
C PRO A 123 -14.77 14.81 0.23
N ASP A 124 -14.68 16.06 -0.21
CA ASP A 124 -13.54 16.57 -0.97
C ASP A 124 -12.30 16.71 -0.09
N ASP A 125 -12.45 17.02 1.20
CA ASP A 125 -11.36 17.08 2.15
C ASP A 125 -10.74 15.69 2.36
N LEU A 126 -11.59 14.65 2.50
CA LEU A 126 -11.12 13.28 2.63
C LEU A 126 -10.46 12.79 1.34
N GLN A 127 -11.05 13.13 0.19
CA GLN A 127 -10.48 12.77 -1.11
C GLN A 127 -9.13 13.44 -1.34
N TYR A 128 -8.97 14.69 -0.93
CA TYR A 128 -7.68 15.38 -1.00
C TYR A 128 -6.56 14.58 -0.31
N VAL A 129 -6.79 14.12 0.92
CA VAL A 129 -5.79 13.30 1.65
C VAL A 129 -5.54 11.98 0.92
N VAL A 130 -6.59 11.30 0.45
CA VAL A 130 -6.47 10.04 -0.29
C VAL A 130 -5.59 10.19 -1.54
N ASP A 131 -5.69 11.31 -2.24
CA ASP A 131 -4.92 11.58 -3.46
C ASP A 131 -3.45 11.94 -3.17
N HIS A 132 -3.12 12.36 -1.94
CA HIS A 132 -1.78 12.78 -1.54
C HIS A 132 -1.02 11.75 -0.69
N VAL A 133 -1.65 10.63 -0.34
CA VAL A 133 -1.01 9.52 0.38
C VAL A 133 -0.86 8.30 -0.51
N GLY A 134 -0.08 7.32 -0.07
CA GLY A 134 0.02 6.04 -0.77
C GLY A 134 -1.30 5.25 -0.79
N SER A 135 -1.32 4.16 -1.54
CA SER A 135 -2.48 3.28 -1.60
C SER A 135 -2.79 2.67 -0.24
N PHE A 136 -4.08 2.62 0.11
CA PHE A 136 -4.54 1.94 1.31
C PHE A 136 -4.45 0.42 1.12
N GLY A 137 -3.82 -0.26 2.08
CA GLY A 137 -3.78 -1.72 2.15
C GLY A 137 -5.12 -2.33 2.58
N ASP A 138 -5.13 -3.67 2.67
CA ASP A 138 -6.31 -4.43 3.12
C ASP A 138 -6.69 -4.12 4.58
N ASP A 139 -5.74 -3.63 5.37
CA ASP A 139 -5.91 -3.17 6.75
C ASP A 139 -6.42 -1.71 6.85
N ASN A 140 -6.80 -1.09 5.73
CA ASN A 140 -7.21 0.30 5.60
C ASN A 140 -6.17 1.32 6.07
N ARG A 141 -4.89 1.01 5.93
CA ARG A 141 -3.78 1.91 6.25
C ARG A 141 -3.00 2.30 5.02
N ALA A 142 -2.53 3.53 5.01
CA ALA A 142 -1.59 4.08 4.03
C ALA A 142 -0.45 4.76 4.76
N GLY A 143 0.69 4.90 4.08
CA GLY A 143 1.83 5.68 4.55
C GLY A 143 2.10 6.86 3.63
N ILE A 144 2.93 7.79 4.11
CA ILE A 144 3.54 8.83 3.29
C ILE A 144 4.98 8.37 3.03
N GLU A 145 5.38 8.36 1.76
CA GLU A 145 6.68 7.85 1.36
C GLU A 145 7.83 8.51 2.14
N ARG A 146 8.77 7.69 2.60
CA ARG A 146 9.98 8.11 3.34
C ARG A 146 9.71 8.73 4.71
N THR A 147 8.54 8.50 5.28
CA THR A 147 8.19 8.98 6.63
C THR A 147 7.69 7.82 7.50
N LEU A 148 7.52 8.10 8.80
CA LEU A 148 6.87 7.20 9.75
C LEU A 148 5.38 7.51 9.95
N HIS A 149 4.84 8.48 9.18
CA HIS A 149 3.43 8.85 9.27
C HIS A 149 2.55 7.72 8.77
N ARG A 150 1.41 7.57 9.42
CA ARG A 150 0.43 6.54 9.06
C ARG A 150 -0.97 7.14 9.02
N ILE A 151 -1.64 6.91 7.91
CA ILE A 151 -3.03 7.31 7.71
C ILE A 151 -3.90 6.08 7.79
N SER A 152 -4.92 6.09 8.63
CA SER A 152 -5.91 5.03 8.77
C SER A 152 -7.26 5.51 8.27
N ALA A 153 -7.91 4.73 7.41
CA ALA A 153 -9.21 5.05 6.84
C ALA A 153 -10.34 4.28 7.53
N ILE A 154 -11.40 4.99 7.84
CA ILE A 154 -12.68 4.42 8.27
C ILE A 154 -13.58 4.36 7.04
N ARG A 155 -14.10 3.16 6.73
CA ARG A 155 -15.00 2.95 5.59
C ARG A 155 -16.41 2.63 6.05
N ASN A 156 -17.37 3.11 5.29
CA ASN A 156 -18.77 2.70 5.47
C ASN A 156 -19.03 1.31 4.84
N ARG A 157 -20.27 0.80 4.96
CA ARG A 157 -20.68 -0.50 4.41
C ARG A 157 -20.52 -0.63 2.89
N ASN A 158 -20.46 0.49 2.18
CA ASN A 158 -20.27 0.53 0.73
C ASN A 158 -18.79 0.68 0.34
N GLY A 159 -17.86 0.59 1.29
CA GLY A 159 -16.43 0.72 1.06
C GLY A 159 -15.93 2.16 0.91
N LYS A 160 -16.83 3.18 0.97
CA LYS A 160 -16.43 4.59 0.86
C LYS A 160 -15.78 5.07 2.15
N ILE A 161 -14.68 5.81 2.03
CA ILE A 161 -14.01 6.44 3.17
C ILE A 161 -14.93 7.53 3.75
N VAL A 162 -15.16 7.47 5.05
CA VAL A 162 -15.99 8.41 5.82
C VAL A 162 -15.22 9.03 6.99
N GLY A 163 -14.00 8.62 7.21
CA GLY A 163 -13.11 9.21 8.21
C GLY A 163 -11.66 8.84 7.93
N LEU A 164 -10.75 9.70 8.38
CA LEU A 164 -9.32 9.51 8.32
C LEU A 164 -8.70 9.90 9.65
N THR A 165 -7.75 9.08 10.12
CA THR A 165 -6.88 9.42 11.25
C THR A 165 -5.45 9.46 10.73
N CYS A 166 -4.87 10.66 10.72
CA CYS A 166 -3.52 10.92 10.26
C CYS A 166 -2.59 10.97 11.47
N ARG A 167 -1.87 9.86 11.74
CA ARG A 167 -0.96 9.75 12.87
C ARG A 167 0.41 10.30 12.53
N VAL A 168 0.92 11.17 13.40
CA VAL A 168 2.29 11.68 13.34
C VAL A 168 3.23 10.58 13.79
N GLY A 169 4.05 10.04 12.87
CA GLY A 169 5.12 9.10 13.21
C GLY A 169 6.37 9.88 13.56
N ARG A 170 7.03 9.51 14.64
CA ARG A 170 8.32 10.07 15.09
C ARG A 170 9.33 8.97 15.31
N ALA A 171 10.59 9.22 14.95
CA ALA A 171 11.68 8.35 15.29
C ALA A 171 12.01 8.53 16.80
N VAL A 172 12.09 7.43 17.50
CA VAL A 172 12.54 7.43 18.91
C VAL A 172 13.95 6.87 18.92
N PHE A 173 14.93 7.71 19.26
CA PHE A 173 16.33 7.32 19.36
C PHE A 173 16.64 6.76 20.75
N GLY A 174 17.65 5.88 20.82
CA GLY A 174 18.12 5.29 22.08
C GLY A 174 17.31 4.09 22.59
N THR A 175 16.17 3.76 21.98
CA THR A 175 15.37 2.59 22.41
C THR A 175 16.09 1.28 22.14
N ILE A 176 16.91 1.21 21.10
CA ILE A 176 17.68 0.02 20.74
C ILE A 176 18.78 -0.26 21.79
N ASP A 177 19.32 0.77 22.42
CA ASP A 177 20.40 0.66 23.40
C ASP A 177 20.02 -0.22 24.60
N ILE A 178 18.69 -0.32 24.89
CA ILE A 178 18.16 -1.14 25.98
C ILE A 178 18.27 -2.65 25.67
N VAL A 179 18.30 -3.02 24.39
CA VAL A 179 18.31 -4.42 23.92
C VAL A 179 19.57 -4.77 23.14
N ASP A 180 20.54 -3.87 23.08
CA ASP A 180 21.75 -4.03 22.27
C ASP A 180 22.58 -5.24 22.71
N ASP A 181 22.74 -5.43 24.02
CA ASP A 181 23.40 -6.58 24.63
C ASP A 181 22.69 -7.92 24.30
N LEU A 182 21.37 -7.92 24.18
CA LEU A 182 20.58 -9.09 23.79
C LEU A 182 20.77 -9.41 22.29
N VAL A 183 20.79 -8.37 21.45
CA VAL A 183 21.02 -8.53 20.00
C VAL A 183 22.44 -9.02 19.73
N GLU A 184 23.45 -8.48 20.44
CA GLU A 184 24.86 -8.91 20.31
C GLU A 184 25.12 -10.32 20.83
N SER A 185 24.33 -10.81 21.80
CA SER A 185 24.47 -12.14 22.37
C SER A 185 24.25 -13.29 21.39
N ASN A 186 23.60 -13.06 20.24
CA ASN A 186 23.19 -14.07 19.25
C ASN A 186 22.41 -15.25 19.83
N GLN A 187 21.78 -15.09 20.98
CA GLN A 187 20.93 -16.12 21.59
C GLN A 187 19.47 -15.90 21.19
N SER A 188 18.76 -16.99 20.94
CA SER A 188 17.30 -16.94 20.78
C SER A 188 16.66 -16.52 22.10
N ILE A 189 15.81 -15.52 22.05
CA ILE A 189 15.02 -15.02 23.16
C ILE A 189 13.68 -15.78 23.20
#